data_68604055f218dbfe7947e3a1f27b6f17
#
_entry.id   68604055f218dbfe7947e3a1f27b6f17
#
_cell.length_a   1.000
_cell.length_b   1.000
_cell.length_c   1.000
_cell.angle_alpha   90.00
_cell.angle_beta   90.00
_cell.angle_gamma   90.00
#
_symmetry.space_group_name_H-M   'P 1'
#
loop_
_entity.id
_entity.type
_entity.pdbx_description
1 polymer ?
#
loop_
_entity_poly.entity_id
_entity_poly.type
_entity_poly.pdbx_seq_one_letter_code
_entity_poly.pdbx_strand_id
1 'polypeptide(L)'
;MNIYTITPKYHITGVLKPESMTQLQRLGIVKVICNRPDSEAPLEEHSERMRSAVTEAGIAFEYNPVTMTSFSPELVRRQTDAVLNTNSGVFAYCATGRRCTMLWAFEFAHQRAPEDLI
;
A
#
# COMPACT_ATOMS: atom_id res chain seq x y z
N MET A 1 -4.29 5.62 -14.19
CA MET A 1 -3.65 5.36 -12.90
C MET A 1 -2.16 5.21 -13.11
N ASN A 2 -1.39 5.99 -12.37
CA ASN A 2 0.07 5.92 -12.46
C ASN A 2 0.60 4.92 -11.43
N ILE A 3 1.22 3.86 -11.92
CA ILE A 3 1.72 2.78 -11.08
C ILE A 3 3.23 2.85 -11.05
N TYR A 4 3.80 2.84 -9.83
CA TYR A 4 5.24 2.82 -9.64
C TYR A 4 5.64 1.50 -8.99
N THR A 5 6.66 0.85 -9.51
CA THR A 5 7.15 -0.42 -9.00
C THR A 5 8.37 -0.16 -8.11
N ILE A 6 8.23 -0.44 -6.82
CA ILE A 6 9.33 -0.29 -5.86
C ILE A 6 10.21 -1.55 -5.87
N THR A 7 9.57 -2.71 -5.83
CA THR A 7 10.23 -4.01 -6.02
C THR A 7 9.35 -4.82 -6.98
N PRO A 8 9.82 -5.92 -7.54
CA PRO A 8 8.96 -6.75 -8.40
C PRO A 8 7.65 -7.17 -7.74
N LYS A 9 7.60 -7.13 -6.43
CA LYS A 9 6.45 -7.56 -5.63
C LYS A 9 5.65 -6.40 -5.06
N TYR A 10 6.24 -5.22 -4.88
CA TYR A 10 5.60 -4.08 -4.22
C TYR A 10 5.40 -2.93 -5.19
N HIS A 11 4.14 -2.61 -5.45
CA HIS A 11 3.72 -1.56 -6.37
C HIS A 11 2.93 -0.51 -5.60
N ILE A 12 2.99 0.74 -6.05
CA ILE A 12 2.29 1.83 -5.40
C ILE A 12 1.58 2.70 -6.42
N THR A 13 0.58 3.43 -5.94
CA THR A 13 -0.07 4.48 -6.71
C THR A 13 -0.54 5.60 -5.78
N GLY A 14 -1.01 6.68 -6.36
CA GLY A 14 -1.78 7.69 -5.64
C GLY A 14 -3.17 7.17 -5.34
N VAL A 15 -4.20 8.00 -5.54
CA VAL A 15 -5.58 7.57 -5.26
C VAL A 15 -5.96 6.35 -6.10
N LEU A 16 -6.50 5.33 -5.42
CA LEU A 16 -7.05 4.14 -6.04
C LEU A 16 -8.57 4.23 -5.94
N LYS A 17 -9.27 3.87 -7.01
CA LYS A 17 -10.73 3.92 -7.06
C LYS A 17 -11.32 2.52 -7.22
N PRO A 18 -12.58 2.30 -6.76
CA PRO A 18 -13.21 0.98 -6.88
C PRO A 18 -13.26 0.45 -8.32
N GLU A 19 -13.31 1.33 -9.31
CA GLU A 19 -13.40 0.95 -10.72
C GLU A 19 -12.10 0.32 -11.25
N SER A 20 -11.00 0.40 -10.51
CA SER A 20 -9.69 -0.04 -10.98
C SER A 20 -9.39 -1.53 -10.74
N MET A 21 -10.33 -2.27 -10.17
CA MET A 21 -10.06 -3.64 -9.72
C MET A 21 -9.68 -4.60 -10.85
N THR A 22 -10.30 -4.46 -12.03
CA THR A 22 -9.95 -5.30 -13.19
C THR A 22 -8.49 -5.12 -13.58
N GLN A 23 -8.00 -3.88 -13.53
CA GLN A 23 -6.60 -3.58 -13.84
C GLN A 23 -5.66 -4.24 -12.84
N LEU A 24 -6.00 -4.21 -11.54
CA LEU A 24 -5.21 -4.86 -10.51
C LEU A 24 -5.17 -6.37 -10.70
N GLN A 25 -6.29 -6.98 -11.08
CA GLN A 25 -6.34 -8.40 -11.38
C GLN A 25 -5.41 -8.77 -12.53
N ARG A 26 -5.38 -7.95 -13.57
CA ARG A 26 -4.50 -8.16 -14.74
C ARG A 26 -3.03 -8.06 -14.38
N LEU A 27 -2.71 -7.25 -13.37
CA LEU A 27 -1.33 -7.09 -12.89
C LEU A 27 -0.90 -8.19 -11.92
N GLY A 28 -1.80 -9.12 -11.59
CA GLY A 28 -1.49 -10.20 -10.65
C GLY A 28 -1.42 -9.75 -9.20
N ILE A 29 -2.12 -8.67 -8.86
CA ILE A 29 -2.16 -8.19 -7.48
C ILE A 29 -3.03 -9.10 -6.64
N VAL A 30 -2.52 -9.53 -5.50
CA VAL A 30 -3.24 -10.41 -4.57
C VAL A 30 -3.55 -9.74 -3.24
N LYS A 31 -2.97 -8.57 -2.98
CA LYS A 31 -3.22 -7.81 -1.76
C LYS A 31 -3.14 -6.31 -2.04
N VAL A 32 -4.11 -5.57 -1.49
CA VAL A 32 -4.13 -4.11 -1.55
C VAL A 32 -3.98 -3.56 -0.13
N ILE A 33 -3.11 -2.57 0.04
CA ILE A 33 -2.92 -1.88 1.32
C ILE A 33 -3.35 -0.42 1.13
N CYS A 34 -4.28 0.03 1.98
CA CYS A 34 -4.72 1.42 2.00
C CYS A 34 -3.93 2.19 3.05
N ASN A 35 -3.08 3.10 2.61
CA ASN A 35 -2.36 4.00 3.51
C ASN A 35 -3.02 5.35 3.63
N ARG A 36 -4.12 5.59 2.92
CA ARG A 36 -4.86 6.84 2.92
C ARG A 36 -5.88 6.84 4.04
N PRO A 37 -5.78 7.76 5.03
CA PRO A 37 -6.80 7.85 6.08
C PRO A 37 -8.17 8.22 5.49
N ASP A 38 -9.24 7.67 6.05
CA ASP A 38 -10.60 7.98 5.60
C ASP A 38 -10.93 9.46 5.70
N SER A 39 -10.32 10.16 6.66
CA SER A 39 -10.50 11.60 6.83
C SER A 39 -10.04 12.42 5.62
N GLU A 40 -9.20 11.85 4.75
CA GLU A 40 -8.71 12.52 3.54
C GLU A 40 -9.51 12.17 2.29
N ALA A 41 -10.50 11.29 2.40
CA ALA A 41 -11.16 10.72 1.24
C ALA A 41 -12.65 11.04 1.23
N PRO A 42 -13.26 11.21 0.04
CA PRO A 42 -14.71 11.27 -0.04
C PRO A 42 -15.31 9.93 0.36
N LEU A 43 -16.58 9.95 0.77
CA LEU A 43 -17.24 8.78 1.33
C LEU A 43 -17.14 7.54 0.46
N GLU A 44 -17.30 7.70 -0.85
CA GLU A 44 -17.25 6.58 -1.81
C GLU A 44 -15.87 5.96 -1.95
N GLU A 45 -14.83 6.59 -1.40
CA GLU A 45 -13.46 6.10 -1.42
C GLU A 45 -12.95 5.74 -0.02
N HIS A 46 -13.83 5.71 0.98
CA HIS A 46 -13.45 5.29 2.33
C HIS A 46 -13.02 3.82 2.34
N SER A 47 -12.19 3.47 3.32
CA SER A 47 -11.60 2.12 3.41
C SER A 47 -12.63 1.00 3.37
N GLU A 48 -13.81 1.19 3.98
CA GLU A 48 -14.85 0.15 3.94
C GLU A 48 -15.40 -0.08 2.52
N ARG A 49 -15.57 1.00 1.76
CA ARG A 49 -16.00 0.90 0.35
C ARG A 49 -14.93 0.26 -0.50
N MET A 50 -13.69 0.65 -0.27
CA MET A 50 -12.56 0.07 -0.99
C MET A 50 -12.38 -1.40 -0.63
N ARG A 51 -12.54 -1.75 0.65
CA ARG A 51 -12.47 -3.14 1.10
C ARG A 51 -13.48 -4.01 0.35
N SER A 52 -14.72 -3.53 0.24
CA SER A 52 -15.76 -4.28 -0.47
C SER A 52 -15.37 -4.52 -1.93
N ALA A 53 -14.92 -3.48 -2.63
CA ALA A 53 -14.54 -3.61 -4.04
C ALA A 53 -13.35 -4.57 -4.21
N VAL A 54 -12.34 -4.44 -3.35
CA VAL A 54 -11.13 -5.24 -3.41
C VAL A 54 -11.43 -6.71 -3.13
N THR A 55 -12.20 -6.99 -2.07
CA THR A 55 -12.53 -8.38 -1.71
C THR A 55 -13.46 -9.03 -2.73
N GLU A 56 -14.38 -8.28 -3.33
CA GLU A 56 -15.20 -8.78 -4.43
C GLU A 56 -14.38 -9.18 -5.64
N ALA A 57 -13.24 -8.53 -5.84
CA ALA A 57 -12.32 -8.86 -6.93
C ALA A 57 -11.41 -10.06 -6.59
N GLY A 58 -11.57 -10.67 -5.42
CA GLY A 58 -10.76 -11.80 -4.98
C GLY A 58 -9.40 -11.40 -4.45
N ILE A 59 -9.24 -10.14 -4.04
CA ILE A 59 -7.96 -9.58 -3.56
C ILE A 59 -8.09 -9.31 -2.07
N ALA A 60 -7.03 -9.58 -1.30
CA ALA A 60 -7.01 -9.26 0.13
C ALA A 60 -6.87 -7.75 0.34
N PHE A 61 -7.40 -7.25 1.44
CA PHE A 61 -7.36 -5.82 1.75
C PHE A 61 -6.86 -5.60 3.17
N GLU A 62 -5.97 -4.62 3.33
CA GLU A 62 -5.49 -4.21 4.64
C GLU A 62 -5.52 -2.69 4.75
N TYR A 63 -6.08 -2.18 5.84
CA TYR A 63 -6.13 -0.75 6.13
C TYR A 63 -5.01 -0.40 7.09
N ASN A 64 -4.01 0.36 6.61
CA ASN A 64 -2.87 0.78 7.41
C ASN A 64 -2.66 2.29 7.20
N PRO A 65 -3.59 3.12 7.74
CA PRO A 65 -3.56 4.56 7.47
C PRO A 65 -2.38 5.25 8.13
N VAL A 66 -1.73 6.14 7.38
CA VAL A 66 -0.64 6.97 7.89
C VAL A 66 -0.82 8.41 7.41
N THR A 67 -0.42 9.35 8.25
CA THR A 67 -0.31 10.77 7.87
C THR A 67 1.17 11.12 7.81
N MET A 68 1.49 12.31 7.29
CA MET A 68 2.90 12.74 7.21
C MET A 68 3.54 12.94 8.58
N THR A 69 2.73 12.99 9.65
CA THR A 69 3.22 13.18 11.02
C THR A 69 3.05 11.95 11.91
N SER A 70 2.54 10.84 11.38
CA SER A 70 2.25 9.65 12.19
C SER A 70 2.98 8.40 11.69
N PHE A 71 4.23 8.54 11.28
CA PHE A 71 5.07 7.41 10.91
C PHE A 71 5.69 6.81 12.17
N SER A 72 5.04 5.78 12.73
CA SER A 72 5.62 5.07 13.87
C SER A 72 6.36 3.82 13.38
N PRO A 73 7.32 3.30 14.14
CA PRO A 73 7.98 2.04 13.78
C PRO A 73 7.00 0.89 13.59
N GLU A 74 5.92 0.88 14.36
CA GLU A 74 4.89 -0.14 14.27
C GLU A 74 4.15 -0.09 12.94
N LEU A 75 3.78 1.12 12.49
CA LEU A 75 3.10 1.29 11.19
C LEU A 75 4.02 0.91 10.04
N VAL A 76 5.29 1.28 10.13
CA VAL A 76 6.30 0.93 9.14
C VAL A 76 6.46 -0.58 9.05
N ARG A 77 6.58 -1.24 10.19
CA ARG A 77 6.74 -2.70 10.24
C ARG A 77 5.52 -3.42 9.70
N ARG A 78 4.32 -2.95 10.03
CA ARG A 78 3.09 -3.54 9.52
C ARG A 78 3.05 -3.52 7.99
N GLN A 79 3.49 -2.40 7.40
CA GLN A 79 3.53 -2.28 5.94
C GLN A 79 4.52 -3.29 5.34
N THR A 80 5.73 -3.33 5.87
CA THR A 80 6.77 -4.22 5.36
C THR A 80 6.39 -5.69 5.54
N ASP A 81 5.85 -6.05 6.70
CA ASP A 81 5.43 -7.41 6.96
C ASP A 81 4.32 -7.84 5.99
N ALA A 82 3.37 -6.95 5.70
CA ALA A 82 2.30 -7.24 4.77
C ALA A 82 2.85 -7.57 3.37
N VAL A 83 3.91 -6.87 2.96
CA VAL A 83 4.56 -7.13 1.67
C VAL A 83 5.36 -8.44 1.73
N LEU A 84 6.20 -8.60 2.76
CA LEU A 84 7.10 -9.74 2.85
C LEU A 84 6.36 -11.07 3.07
N ASN A 85 5.22 -11.03 3.75
CA ASN A 85 4.44 -12.24 4.03
C ASN A 85 3.47 -12.62 2.91
N THR A 86 3.49 -11.89 1.81
CA THR A 86 2.65 -12.17 0.64
C THR A 86 3.53 -12.70 -0.48
N ASN A 87 3.13 -13.80 -1.11
CA ASN A 87 3.95 -14.48 -2.11
C ASN A 87 3.81 -13.93 -3.52
N SER A 88 2.98 -12.94 -3.74
CA SER A 88 2.73 -12.37 -5.05
C SER A 88 2.59 -10.86 -4.96
N GLY A 89 2.04 -10.21 -5.98
CA GLY A 89 1.99 -8.75 -6.07
C GLY A 89 1.19 -8.07 -4.97
N VAL A 90 1.78 -7.08 -4.35
CA VAL A 90 1.15 -6.21 -3.35
C VAL A 90 1.08 -4.81 -3.89
N PHE A 91 -0.06 -4.16 -3.71
CA PHE A 91 -0.34 -2.83 -4.25
C PHE A 91 -0.78 -1.91 -3.10
N ALA A 92 -0.03 -0.85 -2.85
CA ALA A 92 -0.37 0.12 -1.81
C ALA A 92 -0.77 1.45 -2.43
N TYR A 93 -1.67 2.18 -1.78
CA TYR A 93 -2.09 3.48 -2.25
C TYR A 93 -2.29 4.47 -1.10
N CYS A 94 -2.10 5.74 -1.42
CA CYS A 94 -2.43 6.88 -0.56
C CYS A 94 -2.94 8.01 -1.47
N ALA A 95 -2.73 9.26 -1.13
CA ALA A 95 -3.17 10.36 -2.00
C ALA A 95 -2.25 10.56 -3.21
N THR A 96 -0.93 10.35 -3.04
CA THR A 96 0.07 10.59 -4.10
C THR A 96 1.03 9.43 -4.33
N GLY A 97 0.96 8.39 -3.52
CA GLY A 97 1.95 7.30 -3.51
C GLY A 97 3.15 7.57 -2.62
N ARG A 98 3.32 8.81 -2.17
CA ARG A 98 4.50 9.23 -1.40
C ARG A 98 4.63 8.50 -0.06
N ARG A 99 3.54 8.40 0.68
CA ARG A 99 3.55 7.72 1.98
C ARG A 99 3.84 6.23 1.85
N CYS A 100 3.30 5.60 0.82
CA CYS A 100 3.57 4.20 0.54
C CYS A 100 5.06 3.95 0.30
N THR A 101 5.71 4.86 -0.43
CA THR A 101 7.14 4.80 -0.69
C THR A 101 7.95 5.04 0.58
N MET A 102 7.55 6.04 1.37
CA MET A 102 8.26 6.41 2.60
C MET A 102 8.21 5.29 3.64
N LEU A 103 7.09 4.58 3.76
CA LEU A 103 6.98 3.45 4.68
C LEU A 103 8.03 2.38 4.36
N TRP A 104 8.20 2.07 3.09
CA TRP A 104 9.20 1.11 2.64
C TRP A 104 10.62 1.59 2.92
N ALA A 105 10.88 2.87 2.61
CA ALA A 105 12.20 3.46 2.81
C ALA A 105 12.59 3.51 4.30
N PHE A 106 11.64 3.84 5.18
CA PHE A 106 11.90 3.90 6.62
C PHE A 106 12.26 2.53 7.18
N GLU A 107 11.61 1.46 6.72
CA GLU A 107 11.94 0.12 7.17
C GLU A 107 13.39 -0.21 6.86
N PHE A 108 13.84 0.03 5.64
CA PHE A 108 15.21 -0.24 5.25
C PHE A 108 16.20 0.65 6.01
N ALA A 109 15.86 1.91 6.23
CA ALA A 109 16.74 2.83 6.95
C ALA A 109 16.94 2.43 8.41
N HIS A 110 15.95 1.76 9.03
CA HIS A 110 15.99 1.43 10.46
C HIS A 110 16.51 0.03 10.74
N GLN A 111 16.40 -0.90 9.79
CA GLN A 111 16.71 -2.31 10.03
C GLN A 111 18.02 -2.77 9.42
N ARG A 112 18.59 -2.00 8.49
CA ARG A 112 19.84 -2.39 7.85
C ARG A 112 21.00 -1.55 8.36
N ALA A 113 22.14 -2.20 8.59
CA ALA A 113 23.37 -1.48 8.84
C ALA A 113 23.76 -0.70 7.58
N PRO A 114 24.47 0.44 7.70
CA PRO A 114 24.84 1.25 6.54
C PRO A 114 25.55 0.47 5.43
N GLU A 115 26.37 -0.49 5.77
CA GLU A 115 27.09 -1.32 4.79
C GLU A 115 26.14 -2.21 3.98
N ASP A 116 24.96 -2.50 4.49
CA ASP A 116 23.97 -3.33 3.79
C ASP A 116 23.17 -2.52 2.78
N LEU A 117 23.25 -1.20 2.84
CA LEU A 117 22.51 -0.31 1.97
C LEU A 117 23.34 0.13 0.74
N ILE A 118 24.58 -0.21 0.72
CA ILE A 118 25.52 0.22 -0.34
C ILE A 118 25.56 -0.78 -1.49
#